data_5c85696b2f6bea3fd3f45cb5e0360ded
#
_entry.id   5c85696b2f6bea3fd3f45cb5e0360ded
#
_cell.length_a   1.000
_cell.length_b   1.000
_cell.length_c   1.000
_cell.angle_alpha   90.00
_cell.angle_beta   90.00
_cell.angle_gamma   90.00
#
_symmetry.space_group_name_H-M   'P 1'
#
loop_
_entity.id
_entity.type
_entity.pdbx_description
1 polymer ?
#
loop_
_entity_poly.entity_id
_entity_poly.type
_entity_poly.pdbx_seq_one_letter_code
_entity_poly.pdbx_strand_id
1 'polypeptide(L)'
;SSAKKFGQRIAEREDYVPPEQFNTTAEKLAVMNPESNRRYAWSDIGASRLFADYYKDIVRYVPERKSWYCYGGGVWSADVSNLRTMEYCKELADAMIVYALTIEDEQRRQEFLKYCGKWQTRRVRETILRDAQGIYPISMREFDCDPYIFNCKNGTLHLDTMEFTEHRAEDRLTKISDVDYDPNARCDRFLTFVDEITSGDADKAKFLQKVLGYGISGDTRYECLFILYGAKTRNGKGTLCESVLNVLGSYGCTARPETISIKPNVSSQTPSEDIARLAGVRFTNISEPGRGLVLNAAQVKSMTGNDTLNARFLHENSFDFKPQFKLYINTNYLPQITDLTLFSSGRVKTIPFNRHFGQQERDRGLKDLFARPEH
;
A
#
# COMPACT_ATOMS: atom_id res chain seq x y z
N SER A 1 -17.97 -6.53 -45.46
CA SER A 1 -17.84 -7.86 -44.93
C SER A 1 -18.21 -7.94 -43.46
N SER A 2 -18.51 -9.09 -42.96
CA SER A 2 -18.98 -9.37 -41.58
C SER A 2 -18.00 -8.86 -40.52
N ALA A 3 -16.69 -9.00 -40.74
CA ALA A 3 -15.66 -8.63 -39.76
C ALA A 3 -15.48 -7.11 -39.64
N LYS A 4 -15.59 -6.35 -40.74
CA LYS A 4 -15.55 -4.89 -40.74
C LYS A 4 -16.73 -4.32 -39.97
N LYS A 5 -17.93 -4.91 -40.14
CA LYS A 5 -19.13 -4.55 -39.40
C LYS A 5 -19.02 -4.88 -37.89
N PHE A 6 -18.28 -5.93 -37.52
CA PHE A 6 -18.06 -6.31 -36.13
C PHE A 6 -17.12 -5.34 -35.42
N GLY A 7 -16.01 -4.95 -36.07
CA GLY A 7 -15.10 -3.93 -35.54
C GLY A 7 -15.76 -2.56 -35.38
N GLN A 8 -16.55 -2.12 -36.39
CA GLN A 8 -17.32 -0.90 -36.32
C GLN A 8 -18.36 -0.92 -35.19
N ARG A 9 -19.04 -2.07 -34.97
CA ARG A 9 -20.01 -2.23 -33.87
C ARG A 9 -19.40 -2.12 -32.48
N ILE A 10 -18.13 -2.49 -32.29
CA ILE A 10 -17.44 -2.30 -31.00
C ILE A 10 -17.11 -0.81 -30.82
N ALA A 11 -16.63 -0.14 -31.86
CA ALA A 11 -16.29 1.28 -31.83
C ALA A 11 -17.54 2.20 -31.66
N GLU A 12 -18.74 1.69 -32.02
CA GLU A 12 -20.02 2.41 -31.96
C GLU A 12 -20.85 2.08 -30.70
N ARG A 13 -20.31 1.35 -29.73
CA ARG A 13 -21.02 1.09 -28.47
C ARG A 13 -21.25 2.39 -27.68
N GLU A 14 -22.46 2.57 -27.14
CA GLU A 14 -22.81 3.73 -26.32
C GLU A 14 -22.00 3.82 -25.00
N ASP A 15 -21.53 2.65 -24.50
CA ASP A 15 -20.64 2.53 -23.33
C ASP A 15 -19.15 2.61 -23.73
N TYR A 16 -18.86 2.67 -25.01
CA TYR A 16 -17.54 2.83 -25.54
C TYR A 16 -17.19 4.32 -25.64
N VAL A 17 -16.71 4.87 -24.56
CA VAL A 17 -15.98 6.12 -24.55
C VAL A 17 -14.57 5.80 -25.07
N PRO A 18 -14.17 6.22 -26.28
CA PRO A 18 -12.75 6.16 -26.64
C PRO A 18 -12.06 7.13 -25.70
N PRO A 19 -11.33 6.68 -24.69
CA PRO A 19 -10.59 7.58 -23.84
C PRO A 19 -9.48 8.19 -24.71
N GLU A 20 -8.96 9.34 -24.31
CA GLU A 20 -7.69 9.88 -24.83
C GLU A 20 -6.57 8.81 -24.77
N GLN A 21 -6.71 7.81 -23.90
CA GLN A 21 -5.94 6.56 -23.88
C GLN A 21 -5.99 5.77 -25.20
N PHE A 22 -7.00 5.93 -26.04
CA PHE A 22 -7.12 5.15 -27.29
C PHE A 22 -6.13 5.54 -28.37
N ASN A 23 -5.79 6.82 -28.49
CA ASN A 23 -4.72 7.23 -29.39
C ASN A 23 -3.39 6.61 -28.92
N THR A 24 -3.14 6.65 -27.62
CA THR A 24 -1.96 6.04 -27.00
C THR A 24 -1.96 4.51 -27.13
N THR A 25 -3.12 3.88 -27.02
CA THR A 25 -3.29 2.42 -27.18
C THR A 25 -3.07 1.98 -28.62
N ALA A 26 -3.62 2.68 -29.60
CA ALA A 26 -3.44 2.40 -31.00
C ALA A 26 -1.98 2.58 -31.43
N GLU A 27 -1.31 3.63 -30.99
CA GLU A 27 0.11 3.87 -31.23
C GLU A 27 0.99 2.76 -30.61
N LYS A 28 0.70 2.36 -29.38
CA LYS A 28 1.43 1.27 -28.70
C LYS A 28 1.26 -0.05 -29.45
N LEU A 29 0.05 -0.39 -29.88
CA LEU A 29 -0.19 -1.59 -30.69
C LEU A 29 0.46 -1.50 -32.08
N ALA A 30 0.49 -0.32 -32.70
CA ALA A 30 1.18 -0.12 -33.96
C ALA A 30 2.70 -0.40 -33.85
N VAL A 31 3.33 0.07 -32.76
CA VAL A 31 4.74 -0.21 -32.47
C VAL A 31 4.97 -1.70 -32.16
N MET A 32 4.08 -2.33 -31.39
CA MET A 32 4.18 -3.75 -31.04
C MET A 32 3.91 -4.69 -32.21
N ASN A 33 3.08 -4.26 -33.12
CA ASN A 33 2.77 -4.93 -34.40
C ASN A 33 2.26 -6.39 -34.20
N PRO A 34 1.16 -6.59 -33.48
CA PRO A 34 0.73 -7.92 -33.05
C PRO A 34 0.27 -8.83 -34.22
N GLU A 35 -0.02 -8.31 -35.41
CA GLU A 35 -0.44 -9.11 -36.57
C GLU A 35 0.73 -9.79 -37.29
N SER A 36 1.97 -9.26 -37.17
CA SER A 36 3.13 -9.79 -37.85
C SER A 36 4.35 -10.06 -36.97
N ASN A 37 4.38 -9.57 -35.75
CA ASN A 37 5.47 -9.79 -34.81
C ASN A 37 5.51 -11.25 -34.34
N ARG A 38 6.62 -11.95 -34.60
CA ARG A 38 6.80 -13.36 -34.21
C ARG A 38 6.69 -13.59 -32.67
N ARG A 39 6.99 -12.58 -31.86
CA ARG A 39 6.85 -12.67 -30.39
C ARG A 39 5.40 -12.86 -29.99
N TYR A 40 4.48 -12.28 -30.74
CA TYR A 40 3.03 -12.32 -30.51
C TYR A 40 2.32 -13.28 -31.49
N ALA A 41 2.93 -14.42 -31.76
CA ALA A 41 2.30 -15.45 -32.58
C ALA A 41 0.85 -15.70 -32.13
N TRP A 42 -0.05 -16.00 -33.05
CA TRP A 42 -1.49 -16.15 -32.79
C TRP A 42 -1.81 -17.46 -32.07
N SER A 43 -1.22 -17.62 -30.90
CA SER A 43 -1.32 -18.76 -29.99
C SER A 43 -1.46 -18.27 -28.55
N ASP A 44 -1.74 -19.16 -27.62
CA ASP A 44 -1.84 -18.83 -26.18
C ASP A 44 -0.53 -18.22 -25.67
N ILE A 45 0.62 -18.76 -26.12
CA ILE A 45 1.95 -18.24 -25.75
C ILE A 45 2.16 -16.81 -26.26
N GLY A 46 1.82 -16.54 -27.52
CA GLY A 46 1.97 -15.19 -28.09
C GLY A 46 0.97 -14.20 -27.51
N ALA A 47 -0.23 -14.66 -27.21
CA ALA A 47 -1.26 -13.85 -26.57
C ALA A 47 -0.87 -13.44 -25.15
N SER A 48 -0.32 -14.36 -24.35
CA SER A 48 0.16 -14.07 -22.99
C SER A 48 1.34 -13.09 -23.00
N ARG A 49 2.26 -13.20 -23.97
CA ARG A 49 3.35 -12.25 -24.17
C ARG A 49 2.82 -10.86 -24.56
N LEU A 50 1.84 -10.79 -25.45
CA LEU A 50 1.24 -9.53 -25.86
C LEU A 50 0.60 -8.81 -24.65
N PHE A 51 -0.20 -9.51 -23.86
CA PHE A 51 -0.78 -8.96 -22.64
C PHE A 51 0.29 -8.48 -21.65
N ALA A 52 1.28 -9.32 -21.37
CA ALA A 52 2.34 -9.00 -20.44
C ALA A 52 3.17 -7.80 -20.89
N ASP A 53 3.60 -7.76 -22.15
CA ASP A 53 4.40 -6.66 -22.69
C ASP A 53 3.60 -5.35 -22.76
N TYR A 54 2.30 -5.46 -23.06
CA TYR A 54 1.42 -4.29 -23.14
C TYR A 54 1.22 -3.61 -21.78
N TYR A 55 1.02 -4.39 -20.72
CA TYR A 55 0.71 -3.90 -19.39
C TYR A 55 1.88 -3.97 -18.39
N LYS A 56 3.11 -4.28 -18.83
CA LYS A 56 4.29 -4.49 -17.96
C LYS A 56 4.54 -3.35 -16.95
N ASP A 57 4.14 -2.13 -17.27
CA ASP A 57 4.43 -0.95 -16.43
C ASP A 57 3.39 -0.75 -15.31
N ILE A 58 2.19 -1.35 -15.45
CA ILE A 58 1.08 -1.15 -14.52
C ILE A 58 0.44 -2.45 -14.00
N VAL A 59 0.88 -3.62 -14.49
CA VAL A 59 0.35 -4.93 -14.08
C VAL A 59 1.50 -5.90 -13.85
N ARG A 60 1.57 -6.49 -12.66
CA ARG A 60 2.59 -7.46 -12.26
C ARG A 60 1.97 -8.61 -11.49
N TYR A 61 2.48 -9.81 -11.69
CA TYR A 61 2.11 -10.96 -10.87
C TYR A 61 3.08 -11.11 -9.70
N VAL A 62 2.53 -11.33 -8.49
CA VAL A 62 3.29 -11.52 -7.25
C VAL A 62 3.13 -12.96 -6.79
N PRO A 63 4.12 -13.84 -7.02
CA PRO A 63 4.01 -15.26 -6.73
C PRO A 63 3.78 -15.58 -5.25
N GLU A 64 4.39 -14.82 -4.33
CA GLU A 64 4.22 -15.00 -2.88
C GLU A 64 2.77 -14.78 -2.44
N ARG A 65 2.08 -13.85 -3.11
CA ARG A 65 0.68 -13.49 -2.85
C ARG A 65 -0.31 -14.27 -3.73
N LYS A 66 0.20 -15.04 -4.71
CA LYS A 66 -0.62 -15.71 -5.74
C LYS A 66 -1.63 -14.78 -6.39
N SER A 67 -1.27 -13.53 -6.58
CA SER A 67 -2.17 -12.48 -7.03
C SER A 67 -1.50 -11.54 -8.00
N TRP A 68 -2.29 -10.99 -8.91
CA TRP A 68 -1.90 -9.84 -9.70
C TRP A 68 -1.90 -8.58 -8.84
N TYR A 69 -1.00 -7.67 -9.14
CA TYR A 69 -0.94 -6.33 -8.60
C TYR A 69 -1.06 -5.36 -9.76
N CYS A 70 -1.93 -4.36 -9.58
CA CYS A 70 -2.18 -3.33 -10.58
C CYS A 70 -1.87 -1.96 -9.99
N TYR A 71 -1.20 -1.12 -10.79
CA TYR A 71 -0.98 0.27 -10.49
C TYR A 71 -2.20 1.10 -10.90
N GLY A 72 -2.61 2.03 -10.05
CA GLY A 72 -3.70 2.96 -10.32
C GLY A 72 -3.94 3.86 -9.12
N GLY A 73 -4.31 5.12 -9.38
CA GLY A 73 -4.48 6.11 -8.31
C GLY A 73 -3.21 6.38 -7.50
N GLY A 74 -2.04 6.28 -8.14
CA GLY A 74 -0.74 6.54 -7.50
C GLY A 74 -0.18 5.38 -6.67
N VAL A 75 -0.79 4.18 -6.68
CA VAL A 75 -0.42 3.08 -5.78
C VAL A 75 -0.58 1.71 -6.46
N TRP A 76 0.29 0.78 -6.11
CA TRP A 76 0.14 -0.63 -6.46
C TRP A 76 -0.75 -1.35 -5.43
N SER A 77 -1.72 -2.09 -5.90
CA SER A 77 -2.61 -2.85 -5.03
C SER A 77 -2.95 -4.22 -5.60
N ALA A 78 -3.17 -5.19 -4.72
CA ALA A 78 -3.57 -6.53 -5.11
C ALA A 78 -4.90 -6.51 -5.87
N ASP A 79 -4.96 -7.26 -6.94
CA ASP A 79 -6.16 -7.43 -7.76
C ASP A 79 -7.00 -8.59 -7.22
N VAL A 80 -8.00 -8.27 -6.43
CA VAL A 80 -8.87 -9.25 -5.82
C VAL A 80 -9.63 -10.01 -6.90
N SER A 81 -9.51 -11.33 -6.90
CA SER A 81 -10.17 -12.25 -7.85
C SER A 81 -9.85 -11.96 -9.32
N ASN A 82 -8.74 -11.30 -9.62
CA ASN A 82 -8.29 -10.93 -10.97
C ASN A 82 -9.30 -10.04 -11.73
N LEU A 83 -10.07 -9.22 -11.01
CA LEU A 83 -11.13 -8.41 -11.62
C LEU A 83 -10.56 -7.35 -12.56
N ARG A 84 -9.55 -6.58 -12.12
CA ARG A 84 -8.92 -5.54 -12.95
C ARG A 84 -8.12 -6.11 -14.12
N THR A 85 -7.34 -7.14 -13.87
CA THR A 85 -6.56 -7.79 -14.95
C THR A 85 -7.46 -8.42 -16.00
N MET A 86 -8.62 -8.95 -15.61
CA MET A 86 -9.61 -9.45 -16.55
C MET A 86 -10.22 -8.32 -17.39
N GLU A 87 -10.49 -7.15 -16.81
CA GLU A 87 -10.96 -5.98 -17.56
C GLU A 87 -9.86 -5.47 -18.52
N TYR A 88 -8.61 -5.35 -18.07
CA TYR A 88 -7.49 -5.00 -18.96
C TYR A 88 -7.34 -5.98 -20.13
N CYS A 89 -7.57 -7.28 -19.90
CA CYS A 89 -7.54 -8.25 -20.97
C CYS A 89 -8.69 -8.07 -21.98
N LYS A 90 -9.88 -7.64 -21.53
CA LYS A 90 -11.01 -7.29 -22.40
C LYS A 90 -10.73 -6.01 -23.18
N GLU A 91 -10.23 -4.96 -22.53
CA GLU A 91 -9.83 -3.71 -23.16
C GLU A 91 -8.80 -3.93 -24.27
N LEU A 92 -7.79 -4.76 -24.00
CA LEU A 92 -6.79 -5.12 -25.02
C LEU A 92 -7.41 -5.91 -26.18
N ALA A 93 -8.33 -6.84 -25.89
CA ALA A 93 -9.03 -7.60 -26.92
C ALA A 93 -9.85 -6.68 -27.86
N ASP A 94 -10.55 -5.69 -27.28
CA ASP A 94 -11.31 -4.71 -28.05
C ASP A 94 -10.37 -3.77 -28.83
N ALA A 95 -9.27 -3.32 -28.21
CA ALA A 95 -8.25 -2.49 -28.86
C ALA A 95 -7.59 -3.21 -30.07
N MET A 96 -7.34 -4.52 -29.94
CA MET A 96 -6.80 -5.32 -31.06
C MET A 96 -7.79 -5.41 -32.24
N ILE A 97 -9.08 -5.45 -31.99
CA ILE A 97 -10.10 -5.43 -33.05
C ILE A 97 -10.09 -4.07 -33.77
N VAL A 98 -9.99 -2.98 -33.02
CA VAL A 98 -9.86 -1.62 -33.61
C VAL A 98 -8.56 -1.50 -34.40
N TYR A 99 -7.44 -1.93 -33.82
CA TYR A 99 -6.15 -1.98 -34.51
C TYR A 99 -6.19 -2.79 -35.82
N ALA A 100 -6.91 -3.92 -35.86
CA ALA A 100 -7.06 -4.72 -37.04
C ALA A 100 -7.62 -3.95 -38.26
N LEU A 101 -8.40 -2.88 -38.01
CA LEU A 101 -8.97 -2.04 -39.08
C LEU A 101 -7.89 -1.20 -39.78
N THR A 102 -6.71 -1.03 -39.20
CA THR A 102 -5.58 -0.32 -39.79
C THR A 102 -4.74 -1.21 -40.74
N ILE A 103 -4.95 -2.53 -40.75
CA ILE A 103 -4.23 -3.46 -41.59
C ILE A 103 -4.73 -3.30 -43.03
N GLU A 104 -3.85 -2.93 -43.94
CA GLU A 104 -4.18 -2.66 -45.36
C GLU A 104 -4.56 -3.94 -46.10
N ASP A 105 -3.80 -5.03 -45.92
CA ASP A 105 -4.07 -6.32 -46.54
C ASP A 105 -5.38 -6.92 -46.02
N GLU A 106 -6.35 -7.06 -46.92
CA GLU A 106 -7.71 -7.55 -46.56
C GLU A 106 -7.67 -8.98 -46.03
N GLN A 107 -6.88 -9.88 -46.63
CA GLN A 107 -6.81 -11.27 -46.20
C GLN A 107 -6.19 -11.35 -44.82
N ARG A 108 -5.08 -10.65 -44.58
CA ARG A 108 -4.38 -10.59 -43.31
C ARG A 108 -5.27 -10.00 -42.21
N ARG A 109 -5.97 -8.90 -42.54
CA ARG A 109 -6.94 -8.28 -41.63
C ARG A 109 -8.04 -9.24 -41.21
N GLN A 110 -8.61 -10.01 -42.14
CA GLN A 110 -9.66 -10.98 -41.84
C GLN A 110 -9.15 -12.13 -40.95
N GLU A 111 -7.96 -12.63 -41.21
CA GLU A 111 -7.31 -13.67 -40.41
C GLU A 111 -7.03 -13.15 -38.97
N PHE A 112 -6.50 -11.94 -38.86
CA PHE A 112 -6.21 -11.32 -37.57
C PHE A 112 -7.50 -11.04 -36.77
N LEU A 113 -8.55 -10.57 -37.42
CA LEU A 113 -9.86 -10.38 -36.76
C LEU A 113 -10.44 -11.69 -36.24
N LYS A 114 -10.26 -12.81 -36.95
CA LYS A 114 -10.66 -14.13 -36.45
C LYS A 114 -9.88 -14.51 -35.19
N TYR A 115 -8.59 -14.19 -35.14
CA TYR A 115 -7.74 -14.38 -33.97
C TYR A 115 -8.22 -13.50 -32.80
N CYS A 116 -8.43 -12.20 -33.01
CA CYS A 116 -8.94 -11.28 -32.00
C CYS A 116 -10.29 -11.73 -31.43
N GLY A 117 -11.17 -12.28 -32.28
CA GLY A 117 -12.46 -12.84 -31.86
C GLY A 117 -12.36 -13.95 -30.81
N LYS A 118 -11.24 -14.70 -30.76
CA LYS A 118 -11.02 -15.73 -29.73
C LYS A 118 -10.86 -15.10 -28.34
N TRP A 119 -10.25 -13.92 -28.23
CA TRP A 119 -10.06 -13.22 -26.97
C TRP A 119 -11.38 -12.76 -26.32
N GLN A 120 -12.46 -12.69 -27.10
CA GLN A 120 -13.80 -12.41 -26.56
C GLN A 120 -14.34 -13.56 -25.69
N THR A 121 -13.70 -14.74 -25.75
CA THR A 121 -14.09 -15.90 -24.93
C THR A 121 -13.40 -15.86 -23.58
N ARG A 122 -14.18 -15.98 -22.47
CA ARG A 122 -13.65 -15.96 -21.11
C ARG A 122 -12.53 -16.97 -20.88
N ARG A 123 -12.70 -18.20 -21.35
CA ARG A 123 -11.71 -19.27 -21.21
C ARG A 123 -10.35 -18.88 -21.82
N VAL A 124 -10.35 -18.23 -22.98
CA VAL A 124 -9.11 -17.77 -23.62
C VAL A 124 -8.43 -16.70 -22.78
N ARG A 125 -9.17 -15.72 -22.27
CA ARG A 125 -8.60 -14.69 -21.38
C ARG A 125 -8.05 -15.26 -20.08
N GLU A 126 -8.73 -16.25 -19.47
CA GLU A 126 -8.20 -16.95 -18.29
C GLU A 126 -6.88 -17.67 -18.59
N THR A 127 -6.75 -18.30 -19.77
CA THR A 127 -5.51 -18.93 -20.24
C THR A 127 -4.41 -17.88 -20.42
N ILE A 128 -4.70 -16.79 -21.10
CA ILE A 128 -3.76 -15.68 -21.31
C ILE A 128 -3.22 -15.15 -19.99
N LEU A 129 -4.11 -14.86 -19.04
CA LEU A 129 -3.70 -14.34 -17.72
C LEU A 129 -2.88 -15.35 -16.95
N ARG A 130 -3.22 -16.65 -17.03
CA ARG A 130 -2.47 -17.71 -16.37
C ARG A 130 -1.05 -17.84 -16.92
N ASP A 131 -0.90 -17.85 -18.24
CA ASP A 131 0.41 -17.98 -18.89
C ASP A 131 1.25 -16.70 -18.74
N ALA A 132 0.61 -15.53 -18.66
CA ALA A 132 1.28 -14.25 -18.46
C ALA A 132 1.92 -14.09 -17.06
N GLN A 133 1.50 -14.86 -16.05
CA GLN A 133 2.02 -14.77 -14.67
C GLN A 133 3.55 -14.93 -14.60
N GLY A 134 4.11 -15.77 -15.45
CA GLY A 134 5.54 -16.08 -15.45
C GLY A 134 6.41 -15.14 -16.26
N ILE A 135 5.85 -14.15 -16.98
CA ILE A 135 6.63 -13.33 -17.92
C ILE A 135 7.36 -12.21 -17.20
N TYR A 136 6.68 -11.46 -16.36
CA TYR A 136 7.25 -10.35 -15.58
C TYR A 136 6.79 -10.41 -14.10
N PRO A 137 7.10 -11.51 -13.38
CA PRO A 137 6.77 -11.58 -11.96
C PRO A 137 7.59 -10.57 -11.17
N ILE A 138 7.03 -10.11 -10.06
CA ILE A 138 7.69 -9.23 -9.09
C ILE A 138 7.56 -9.81 -7.70
N SER A 139 8.61 -9.71 -6.88
CA SER A 139 8.58 -10.18 -5.49
C SER A 139 8.00 -9.11 -4.57
N MET A 140 7.33 -9.52 -3.49
CA MET A 140 6.85 -8.60 -2.44
C MET A 140 7.94 -7.69 -1.88
N ARG A 141 9.17 -8.18 -1.81
CA ARG A 141 10.33 -7.41 -1.32
C ARG A 141 10.78 -6.28 -2.24
N GLU A 142 10.28 -6.21 -3.47
CA GLU A 142 10.59 -5.15 -4.43
C GLU A 142 9.63 -3.95 -4.32
N PHE A 143 8.57 -4.08 -3.50
CA PHE A 143 7.68 -2.97 -3.18
C PHE A 143 8.14 -2.22 -1.94
N ASP A 144 7.79 -0.95 -1.86
CA ASP A 144 8.03 -0.06 -0.70
C ASP A 144 9.49 -0.06 -0.22
N CYS A 145 10.47 -0.16 -1.16
CA CYS A 145 11.88 -0.33 -0.81
C CYS A 145 12.52 0.94 -0.24
N ASP A 146 12.11 2.12 -0.71
CA ASP A 146 12.70 3.37 -0.27
C ASP A 146 12.02 3.89 1.00
N PRO A 147 12.75 3.96 2.14
CA PRO A 147 12.18 4.41 3.41
C PRO A 147 11.90 5.91 3.46
N TYR A 148 12.42 6.70 2.51
CA TYR A 148 12.29 8.14 2.48
C TYR A 148 11.25 8.66 1.49
N ILE A 149 10.61 7.79 0.70
CA ILE A 149 9.51 8.18 -0.15
C ILE A 149 8.19 8.06 0.62
N PHE A 150 7.41 9.14 0.67
CA PHE A 150 6.08 9.17 1.27
C PHE A 150 5.04 9.52 0.21
N ASN A 151 4.13 8.60 -0.04
CA ASN A 151 3.12 8.71 -1.08
C ASN A 151 1.90 9.44 -0.54
N CYS A 152 1.66 10.67 -0.97
CA CYS A 152 0.48 11.48 -0.66
C CYS A 152 -0.60 11.27 -1.73
N LYS A 153 -1.82 11.71 -1.47
CA LYS A 153 -2.94 11.57 -2.40
C LYS A 153 -2.70 12.30 -3.74
N ASN A 154 -2.00 13.43 -3.72
CA ASN A 154 -1.73 14.27 -4.88
C ASN A 154 -0.32 14.11 -5.48
N GLY A 155 0.53 13.22 -4.96
CA GLY A 155 1.90 13.02 -5.44
C GLY A 155 2.80 12.35 -4.42
N THR A 156 4.08 12.31 -4.71
CA THR A 156 5.09 11.61 -3.91
C THR A 156 6.07 12.60 -3.30
N LEU A 157 6.20 12.59 -1.97
CA LEU A 157 7.13 13.42 -1.20
C LEU A 157 8.40 12.64 -0.86
N HIS A 158 9.56 13.17 -1.25
CA HIS A 158 10.87 12.65 -0.89
C HIS A 158 11.32 13.32 0.43
N LEU A 159 11.29 12.57 1.53
CA LEU A 159 11.48 13.08 2.90
C LEU A 159 12.92 13.54 3.19
N ASP A 160 13.90 13.07 2.43
CA ASP A 160 15.32 13.43 2.55
C ASP A 160 15.65 14.76 1.85
N THR A 161 14.99 15.04 0.73
CA THR A 161 15.21 16.26 -0.08
C THR A 161 14.08 17.27 0.06
N MET A 162 12.91 16.85 0.57
CA MET A 162 11.65 17.60 0.57
C MET A 162 11.14 17.96 -0.84
N GLU A 163 11.59 17.22 -1.85
CA GLU A 163 11.10 17.32 -3.21
C GLU A 163 9.73 16.64 -3.32
N PHE A 164 8.81 17.28 -4.04
CA PHE A 164 7.48 16.72 -4.32
C PHE A 164 7.34 16.47 -5.82
N THR A 165 6.99 15.25 -6.19
CA THR A 165 6.90 14.79 -7.58
C THR A 165 5.53 14.19 -7.89
N GLU A 166 5.22 14.05 -9.18
CA GLU A 166 4.05 13.27 -9.60
C GLU A 166 4.22 11.79 -9.23
N HIS A 167 3.10 11.08 -9.13
CA HIS A 167 3.10 9.63 -8.90
C HIS A 167 3.76 8.88 -10.07
N ARG A 168 4.56 7.87 -9.75
CA ARG A 168 5.19 7.00 -10.74
C ARG A 168 5.03 5.53 -10.37
N ALA A 169 4.70 4.71 -11.36
CA ALA A 169 4.56 3.26 -11.17
C ALA A 169 5.90 2.60 -10.77
N GLU A 170 7.02 3.17 -11.25
CA GLU A 170 8.39 2.70 -11.00
C GLU A 170 8.80 2.80 -9.53
N ASP A 171 8.19 3.70 -8.76
CA ASP A 171 8.44 3.84 -7.33
C ASP A 171 7.91 2.64 -6.52
N ARG A 172 7.06 1.80 -7.15
CA ARG A 172 6.55 0.53 -6.61
C ARG A 172 5.97 0.65 -5.20
N LEU A 173 5.22 1.73 -4.96
CA LEU A 173 4.61 1.99 -3.66
C LEU A 173 3.27 1.25 -3.53
N THR A 174 3.08 0.52 -2.42
CA THR A 174 1.81 -0.15 -2.07
C THR A 174 1.03 0.60 -0.99
N LYS A 175 1.60 1.68 -0.48
CA LYS A 175 1.00 2.51 0.56
C LYS A 175 0.75 3.92 0.03
N ILE A 176 -0.31 4.52 0.55
CA ILE A 176 -0.69 5.90 0.20
C ILE A 176 -1.36 6.56 1.40
N SER A 177 -1.05 7.83 1.60
CA SER A 177 -1.76 8.71 2.53
C SER A 177 -3.05 9.21 1.88
N ASP A 178 -4.11 9.35 2.66
CA ASP A 178 -5.41 9.82 2.18
C ASP A 178 -5.50 11.36 2.06
N VAL A 179 -4.39 12.07 2.34
CA VAL A 179 -4.34 13.54 2.31
C VAL A 179 -3.41 14.06 1.23
N ASP A 180 -3.73 15.25 0.73
CA ASP A 180 -2.88 16.00 -0.19
C ASP A 180 -1.70 16.62 0.57
N TYR A 181 -0.52 16.63 -0.03
CA TYR A 181 0.60 17.40 0.49
C TYR A 181 0.47 18.86 0.05
N ASP A 182 0.46 19.75 1.04
CA ASP A 182 0.56 21.20 0.86
C ASP A 182 1.64 21.75 1.81
N PRO A 183 2.76 22.28 1.30
CA PRO A 183 3.84 22.81 2.13
C PRO A 183 3.43 24.03 2.96
N ASN A 184 2.29 24.67 2.62
CA ASN A 184 1.77 25.84 3.32
C ASN A 184 0.63 25.51 4.29
N ALA A 185 0.23 24.24 4.35
CA ALA A 185 -0.85 23.78 5.23
C ALA A 185 -0.53 24.06 6.70
N ARG A 186 -1.51 24.57 7.45
CA ARG A 186 -1.44 24.82 8.88
C ARG A 186 -2.75 24.38 9.55
N CYS A 187 -2.61 23.72 10.68
CA CYS A 187 -3.73 23.40 11.55
C CYS A 187 -3.46 23.97 12.94
N ASP A 188 -3.89 25.21 13.18
CA ASP A 188 -3.67 25.89 14.47
C ASP A 188 -4.37 25.18 15.62
N ARG A 189 -5.53 24.54 15.37
CA ARG A 189 -6.22 23.73 16.38
C ARG A 189 -5.42 22.50 16.78
N PHE A 190 -4.71 21.85 15.84
CA PHE A 190 -3.84 20.72 16.17
C PHE A 190 -2.63 21.17 16.99
N LEU A 191 -2.03 22.32 16.66
CA LEU A 191 -0.93 22.88 17.46
C LEU A 191 -1.39 23.21 18.88
N THR A 192 -2.57 23.81 19.05
CA THR A 192 -3.18 24.04 20.37
C THR A 192 -3.42 22.72 21.11
N PHE A 193 -3.93 21.70 20.43
CA PHE A 193 -4.13 20.37 21.01
C PHE A 193 -2.83 19.74 21.49
N VAL A 194 -1.73 19.88 20.73
CA VAL A 194 -0.41 19.40 21.14
C VAL A 194 0.06 20.13 22.41
N ASP A 195 -0.11 21.45 22.48
CA ASP A 195 0.22 22.25 23.68
C ASP A 195 -0.61 21.80 24.90
N GLU A 196 -1.91 21.59 24.72
CA GLU A 196 -2.82 21.10 25.76
C GLU A 196 -2.38 19.75 26.33
N ILE A 197 -2.09 18.75 25.46
CA ILE A 197 -1.71 17.39 25.90
C ILE A 197 -0.30 17.30 26.49
N THR A 198 0.56 18.25 26.14
CA THR A 198 1.91 18.39 26.73
C THR A 198 1.93 19.30 27.95
N SER A 199 0.80 19.94 28.29
CA SER A 199 0.66 20.90 29.40
C SER A 199 1.56 22.12 29.27
N GLY A 200 1.74 22.64 28.03
CA GLY A 200 2.61 23.79 27.74
C GLY A 200 4.11 23.48 27.77
N ASP A 201 4.51 22.21 27.87
CA ASP A 201 5.92 21.80 27.85
C ASP A 201 6.44 21.79 26.41
N ALA A 202 7.15 22.85 26.02
CA ALA A 202 7.67 23.04 24.66
C ALA A 202 8.69 21.97 24.25
N ASP A 203 9.55 21.51 25.18
CA ASP A 203 10.53 20.46 24.88
C ASP A 203 9.86 19.13 24.60
N LYS A 204 8.83 18.81 25.36
CA LYS A 204 8.01 17.63 25.15
C LYS A 204 7.21 17.71 23.86
N ALA A 205 6.62 18.86 23.53
CA ALA A 205 5.94 19.08 22.26
C ALA A 205 6.88 18.89 21.09
N LYS A 206 8.09 19.45 21.15
CA LYS A 206 9.13 19.28 20.13
C LYS A 206 9.62 17.84 20.01
N PHE A 207 9.76 17.14 21.14
CA PHE A 207 10.10 15.71 21.13
C PHE A 207 8.99 14.89 20.47
N LEU A 208 7.73 15.16 20.81
CA LEU A 208 6.57 14.50 20.21
C LEU A 208 6.50 14.74 18.70
N GLN A 209 6.77 15.96 18.24
CA GLN A 209 6.87 16.29 16.81
C GLN A 209 7.92 15.44 16.10
N LYS A 210 9.12 15.30 16.69
CA LYS A 210 10.19 14.44 16.14
C LYS A 210 9.78 12.97 16.10
N VAL A 211 9.11 12.47 17.14
CA VAL A 211 8.62 11.10 17.22
C VAL A 211 7.58 10.82 16.13
N LEU A 212 6.67 11.75 15.88
CA LEU A 212 5.68 11.64 14.81
C LEU A 212 6.34 11.75 13.43
N GLY A 213 7.26 12.69 13.24
CA GLY A 213 8.02 12.82 11.99
C GLY A 213 8.86 11.58 11.67
N TYR A 214 9.49 10.97 12.68
CA TYR A 214 10.15 9.67 12.53
C TYR A 214 9.15 8.57 12.14
N GLY A 215 7.93 8.64 12.64
CA GLY A 215 6.82 7.74 12.29
C GLY A 215 6.36 7.83 10.83
N ILE A 216 6.60 8.94 10.14
CA ILE A 216 6.27 9.11 8.73
C ILE A 216 7.31 8.43 7.82
N SER A 217 8.59 8.43 8.20
CA SER A 217 9.65 7.77 7.46
C SER A 217 9.60 6.24 7.61
N GLY A 218 10.19 5.52 6.67
CA GLY A 218 10.46 4.08 6.79
C GLY A 218 11.76 3.75 7.52
N ASP A 219 12.49 4.77 8.00
CA ASP A 219 13.77 4.61 8.69
C ASP A 219 13.57 4.00 10.09
N THR A 220 14.37 3.00 10.42
CA THR A 220 14.33 2.28 11.71
C THR A 220 15.67 2.33 12.48
N ARG A 221 16.57 3.24 12.09
CA ARG A 221 17.93 3.33 12.64
C ARG A 221 18.04 3.48 14.17
N TYR A 222 17.02 4.05 14.82
CA TYR A 222 16.98 4.20 16.27
C TYR A 222 16.48 2.95 16.99
N GLU A 223 16.04 1.92 16.27
CA GLU A 223 15.64 0.61 16.79
C GLU A 223 14.76 0.67 18.04
N CYS A 224 13.80 1.58 18.09
CA CYS A 224 13.02 1.86 19.28
C CYS A 224 11.51 1.74 19.08
N LEU A 225 10.80 1.53 20.20
CA LEU A 225 9.36 1.66 20.32
C LEU A 225 9.01 2.81 21.27
N PHE A 226 7.82 3.34 21.11
CA PHE A 226 7.31 4.44 21.92
C PHE A 226 6.14 3.98 22.78
N ILE A 227 6.21 4.26 24.08
CA ILE A 227 5.10 4.03 25.02
C ILE A 227 4.46 5.36 25.35
N LEU A 228 3.28 5.60 24.81
CA LEU A 228 2.44 6.75 25.15
C LEU A 228 1.70 6.42 26.46
N TYR A 229 2.26 6.84 27.59
CA TYR A 229 1.78 6.45 28.89
C TYR A 229 1.01 7.58 29.61
N GLY A 230 -0.14 7.23 30.16
CA GLY A 230 -0.83 8.14 31.07
C GLY A 230 -1.70 7.35 32.03
N ALA A 231 -1.38 7.43 33.34
CA ALA A 231 -2.05 6.69 34.38
C ALA A 231 -3.57 6.98 34.47
N LYS A 232 -3.97 8.19 34.06
CA LYS A 232 -5.39 8.58 33.99
C LYS A 232 -5.88 8.44 32.55
N THR A 233 -7.17 8.26 32.38
CA THR A 233 -7.84 8.33 31.07
C THR A 233 -8.02 9.79 30.63
N ARG A 234 -8.44 10.01 29.37
CA ARG A 234 -8.78 11.34 28.83
C ARG A 234 -7.61 12.34 28.90
N ASN A 235 -6.50 11.92 28.33
CA ASN A 235 -5.24 12.67 28.28
C ASN A 235 -4.79 12.97 26.83
N GLY A 236 -5.67 12.77 25.85
CA GLY A 236 -5.43 13.08 24.46
C GLY A 236 -4.70 12.01 23.64
N LYS A 237 -4.14 10.95 24.26
CA LYS A 237 -3.39 9.88 23.53
C LYS A 237 -4.16 9.28 22.36
N GLY A 238 -5.42 8.86 22.63
CA GLY A 238 -6.28 8.23 21.62
C GLY A 238 -6.56 9.18 20.45
N THR A 239 -6.88 10.44 20.74
CA THR A 239 -7.10 11.47 19.72
C THR A 239 -5.85 11.68 18.88
N LEU A 240 -4.67 11.80 19.50
CA LEU A 240 -3.40 11.94 18.79
C LEU A 240 -3.14 10.78 17.84
N CYS A 241 -3.23 9.53 18.33
CA CYS A 241 -2.97 8.36 17.50
C CYS A 241 -3.95 8.24 16.33
N GLU A 242 -5.24 8.53 16.58
CA GLU A 242 -6.28 8.47 15.56
C GLU A 242 -6.09 9.54 14.48
N SER A 243 -5.75 10.78 14.89
CA SER A 243 -5.43 11.86 13.93
C SER A 243 -4.23 11.51 13.05
N VAL A 244 -3.18 10.93 13.63
CA VAL A 244 -2.01 10.48 12.88
C VAL A 244 -2.36 9.35 11.92
N LEU A 245 -3.16 8.37 12.34
CA LEU A 245 -3.61 7.26 11.49
C LEU A 245 -4.44 7.77 10.30
N ASN A 246 -5.32 8.76 10.51
CA ASN A 246 -6.12 9.37 9.46
C ASN A 246 -5.24 10.04 8.40
N VAL A 247 -4.22 10.78 8.80
CA VAL A 247 -3.26 11.41 7.88
C VAL A 247 -2.44 10.36 7.12
N LEU A 248 -2.01 9.32 7.80
CA LEU A 248 -1.10 8.32 7.23
C LEU A 248 -1.80 7.35 6.26
N GLY A 249 -3.13 7.22 6.31
CA GLY A 249 -3.86 6.28 5.46
C GLY A 249 -3.29 4.87 5.59
N SER A 250 -2.94 4.25 4.49
CA SER A 250 -2.42 2.87 4.48
C SER A 250 -0.99 2.70 5.06
N TYR A 251 -0.27 3.80 5.32
CA TYR A 251 0.98 3.76 6.10
C TYR A 251 0.76 3.59 7.61
N GLY A 252 -0.46 3.81 8.09
CA GLY A 252 -0.86 3.61 9.47
C GLY A 252 -1.56 2.27 9.68
N CYS A 253 -1.34 1.65 10.84
CA CYS A 253 -2.01 0.39 11.19
C CYS A 253 -2.29 0.34 12.70
N THR A 254 -3.41 -0.26 13.08
CA THR A 254 -3.65 -0.65 14.47
C THR A 254 -3.40 -2.14 14.61
N ALA A 255 -2.47 -2.52 15.49
CA ALA A 255 -2.14 -3.89 15.82
C ALA A 255 -2.69 -4.29 17.19
N ARG A 256 -2.89 -5.60 17.36
CA ARG A 256 -3.34 -6.16 18.63
C ARG A 256 -2.18 -6.24 19.62
N PRO A 257 -2.42 -6.10 20.94
CA PRO A 257 -1.39 -6.26 21.98
C PRO A 257 -0.65 -7.60 21.91
N GLU A 258 -1.34 -8.66 21.46
CA GLU A 258 -0.77 -10.01 21.28
C GLU A 258 0.34 -10.06 20.24
N THR A 259 0.44 -9.07 19.36
CA THR A 259 1.50 -8.97 18.36
C THR A 259 2.90 -8.80 19.01
N ILE A 260 2.95 -8.19 20.19
CA ILE A 260 4.22 -7.90 20.90
C ILE A 260 4.30 -8.58 22.26
N SER A 261 3.31 -9.37 22.65
CA SER A 261 3.27 -10.05 23.95
C SER A 261 3.77 -11.48 23.89
N ILE A 262 4.14 -12.02 25.05
CA ILE A 262 4.42 -13.45 25.19
C ILE A 262 3.11 -14.21 24.97
N LYS A 263 3.12 -15.11 23.99
CA LYS A 263 2.00 -16.02 23.69
C LYS A 263 2.32 -17.42 24.21
N PRO A 264 1.42 -18.03 25.01
CA PRO A 264 1.56 -19.44 25.34
C PRO A 264 1.30 -20.30 24.07
N ASN A 265 2.15 -21.29 23.81
CA ASN A 265 1.96 -22.35 22.81
C ASN A 265 1.76 -21.88 21.34
N VAL A 266 2.64 -21.07 20.80
CA VAL A 266 2.62 -20.73 19.37
C VAL A 266 3.40 -21.78 18.57
N SER A 267 2.73 -22.48 17.64
CA SER A 267 3.37 -23.32 16.62
C SER A 267 4.04 -22.43 15.56
N SER A 268 5.26 -22.78 15.14
CA SER A 268 5.97 -22.12 14.02
C SER A 268 5.23 -22.22 12.69
N GLN A 269 4.22 -23.10 12.60
CA GLN A 269 3.40 -23.28 11.39
C GLN A 269 2.17 -22.36 11.35
N THR A 270 1.86 -21.64 12.44
CA THR A 270 0.71 -20.73 12.48
C THR A 270 0.95 -19.54 11.55
N PRO A 271 -0.01 -19.14 10.72
CA PRO A 271 0.09 -17.91 9.92
C PRO A 271 0.36 -16.70 10.82
N SER A 272 1.28 -15.85 10.39
CA SER A 272 1.68 -14.62 11.09
C SER A 272 1.04 -13.40 10.43
N GLU A 273 -0.26 -13.44 10.21
CA GLU A 273 -1.00 -12.39 9.51
C GLU A 273 -0.87 -11.03 10.22
N ASP A 274 -0.82 -11.03 11.55
CA ASP A 274 -0.58 -9.84 12.37
C ASP A 274 0.75 -9.16 12.05
N ILE A 275 1.78 -9.95 11.67
CA ILE A 275 3.07 -9.43 11.22
C ILE A 275 3.06 -9.11 9.72
N ALA A 276 2.42 -9.97 8.90
CA ALA A 276 2.35 -9.77 7.45
C ALA A 276 1.68 -8.45 7.05
N ARG A 277 0.67 -8.01 7.81
CA ARG A 277 -0.01 -6.73 7.62
C ARG A 277 0.88 -5.50 7.85
N LEU A 278 2.01 -5.65 8.51
CA LEU A 278 2.93 -4.56 8.81
C LEU A 278 3.94 -4.29 7.69
N ALA A 279 3.96 -5.09 6.64
CA ALA A 279 4.81 -4.83 5.48
C ALA A 279 4.46 -3.47 4.83
N GLY A 280 5.46 -2.59 4.69
CA GLY A 280 5.30 -1.23 4.16
C GLY A 280 4.62 -0.23 5.11
N VAL A 281 4.07 -0.68 6.26
CA VAL A 281 3.51 0.20 7.30
C VAL A 281 4.65 0.98 7.98
N ARG A 282 4.36 2.20 8.46
CA ARG A 282 5.33 3.08 9.14
C ARG A 282 4.94 3.43 10.57
N PHE A 283 3.65 3.54 10.84
CA PHE A 283 3.12 3.86 12.17
C PHE A 283 2.19 2.73 12.63
N THR A 284 2.58 1.98 13.65
CA THR A 284 1.77 0.90 14.21
C THR A 284 1.30 1.28 15.60
N ASN A 285 0.01 1.60 15.72
CA ASN A 285 -0.63 1.87 17.00
C ASN A 285 -1.05 0.57 17.68
N ILE A 286 -0.64 0.35 18.92
CA ILE A 286 -1.07 -0.75 19.78
C ILE A 286 -1.87 -0.13 20.92
N SER A 287 -3.19 -0.30 20.86
CA SER A 287 -4.09 0.35 21.80
C SER A 287 -4.49 -0.55 22.93
N GLU A 288 -4.55 0.04 24.11
CA GLU A 288 -5.18 -0.50 25.33
C GLU A 288 -4.72 -1.92 25.70
N PRO A 289 -3.42 -2.20 25.75
CA PRO A 289 -2.98 -3.46 26.33
C PRO A 289 -3.52 -3.58 27.76
N GLY A 290 -4.12 -4.75 28.06
CA GLY A 290 -4.65 -5.03 29.38
C GLY A 290 -3.59 -4.96 30.48
N ARG A 291 -4.03 -4.87 31.73
CA ARG A 291 -3.13 -4.98 32.90
C ARG A 291 -2.35 -6.28 32.80
N GLY A 292 -1.05 -6.19 33.05
CA GLY A 292 -0.18 -7.36 33.10
C GLY A 292 0.32 -7.84 31.72
N LEU A 293 0.17 -7.04 30.66
CA LEU A 293 0.86 -7.34 29.39
C LEU A 293 2.35 -7.52 29.64
N VAL A 294 2.89 -8.67 29.25
CA VAL A 294 4.33 -8.96 29.29
C VAL A 294 4.87 -8.88 27.88
N LEU A 295 5.85 -7.98 27.63
CA LEU A 295 6.47 -7.85 26.32
C LEU A 295 7.35 -9.08 26.00
N ASN A 296 7.19 -9.59 24.79
CA ASN A 296 8.11 -10.57 24.23
C ASN A 296 9.36 -9.83 23.71
N ALA A 297 10.42 -9.86 24.51
CA ALA A 297 11.64 -9.12 24.20
C ALA A 297 12.28 -9.53 22.87
N ALA A 298 12.28 -10.82 22.52
CA ALA A 298 12.81 -11.31 21.25
C ALA A 298 12.00 -10.78 20.08
N GLN A 299 10.65 -10.81 20.19
CA GLN A 299 9.76 -10.28 19.18
C GLN A 299 9.94 -8.76 19.00
N VAL A 300 10.00 -8.01 20.10
CA VAL A 300 10.23 -6.55 20.08
C VAL A 300 11.58 -6.22 19.42
N LYS A 301 12.66 -6.94 19.77
CA LYS A 301 13.98 -6.74 19.17
C LYS A 301 13.96 -6.98 17.66
N SER A 302 13.33 -8.07 17.23
CA SER A 302 13.18 -8.40 15.81
C SER A 302 12.34 -7.37 15.06
N MET A 303 11.23 -6.89 15.65
CA MET A 303 10.33 -5.92 15.03
C MET A 303 10.87 -4.49 15.00
N THR A 304 11.72 -4.11 15.94
CA THR A 304 12.31 -2.76 16.01
C THR A 304 13.71 -2.67 15.40
N GLY A 305 14.34 -3.83 15.15
CA GLY A 305 15.66 -3.92 14.51
C GLY A 305 15.60 -3.80 13.00
N ASN A 306 16.76 -3.97 12.37
CA ASN A 306 16.89 -3.99 10.92
C ASN A 306 16.86 -5.43 10.36
N ASP A 307 16.45 -6.40 11.17
CA ASP A 307 16.35 -7.79 10.77
C ASP A 307 15.20 -8.01 9.79
N THR A 308 15.42 -8.92 8.85
CA THR A 308 14.36 -9.33 7.93
C THR A 308 13.32 -10.16 8.69
N LEU A 309 12.06 -9.77 8.60
CA LEU A 309 10.93 -10.52 9.12
C LEU A 309 10.39 -11.46 8.04
N ASN A 310 10.11 -12.72 8.42
CA ASN A 310 9.37 -13.66 7.60
C ASN A 310 7.93 -13.72 8.08
N ALA A 311 6.98 -13.56 7.17
CA ALA A 311 5.56 -13.56 7.51
C ALA A 311 4.73 -14.21 6.39
N ARG A 312 3.49 -14.58 6.74
CA ARG A 312 2.59 -15.27 5.83
C ARG A 312 1.14 -14.89 6.12
N PHE A 313 0.39 -14.55 5.07
CA PHE A 313 -1.07 -14.52 5.14
C PHE A 313 -1.66 -15.92 5.07
N LEU A 314 -2.89 -16.08 5.53
CA LEU A 314 -3.60 -17.36 5.47
C LEU A 314 -3.74 -17.82 4.02
N HIS A 315 -3.40 -19.09 3.75
CA HIS A 315 -3.43 -19.71 2.41
C HIS A 315 -2.45 -19.15 1.37
N GLU A 316 -1.51 -18.27 1.76
CA GLU A 316 -0.49 -17.73 0.89
C GLU A 316 0.90 -18.28 1.21
N ASN A 317 1.88 -17.99 0.34
CA ASN A 317 3.27 -18.31 0.59
C ASN A 317 3.86 -17.32 1.59
N SER A 318 4.90 -17.72 2.32
CA SER A 318 5.66 -16.80 3.14
C SER A 318 6.47 -15.82 2.28
N PHE A 319 6.67 -14.64 2.81
CA PHE A 319 7.51 -13.61 2.20
C PHE A 319 8.35 -12.92 3.26
N ASP A 320 9.47 -12.38 2.82
CA ASP A 320 10.39 -11.63 3.65
C ASP A 320 10.24 -10.14 3.41
N PHE A 321 10.30 -9.34 4.47
CA PHE A 321 10.33 -7.89 4.38
C PHE A 321 11.17 -7.28 5.50
N LYS A 322 11.70 -6.07 5.28
CA LYS A 322 12.36 -5.28 6.32
C LYS A 322 11.34 -4.41 7.02
N PRO A 323 11.34 -4.35 8.36
CA PRO A 323 10.49 -3.43 9.11
C PRO A 323 10.75 -1.97 8.70
N GLN A 324 9.71 -1.23 8.42
CA GLN A 324 9.72 0.23 8.26
C GLN A 324 8.86 0.91 9.32
N PHE A 325 8.14 0.13 10.08
CA PHE A 325 7.21 0.60 11.08
C PHE A 325 7.90 0.91 12.42
N LYS A 326 7.33 1.87 13.14
CA LYS A 326 7.59 2.11 14.54
C LYS A 326 6.38 1.71 15.36
N LEU A 327 6.60 1.11 16.52
CA LEU A 327 5.56 0.65 17.43
C LEU A 327 5.22 1.76 18.43
N TYR A 328 3.95 2.12 18.53
CA TYR A 328 3.41 3.08 19.47
C TYR A 328 2.40 2.39 20.37
N ILE A 329 2.78 2.17 21.63
CA ILE A 329 1.92 1.53 22.62
C ILE A 329 1.14 2.62 23.35
N ASN A 330 -0.15 2.74 23.08
CA ASN A 330 -1.04 3.68 23.75
C ASN A 330 -1.68 3.00 24.96
N THR A 331 -1.25 3.35 26.19
CA THR A 331 -1.64 2.61 27.38
C THR A 331 -1.81 3.48 28.62
N ASN A 332 -2.64 2.97 29.55
CA ASN A 332 -2.76 3.48 30.92
C ASN A 332 -1.98 2.61 31.92
N TYR A 333 -1.42 1.48 31.47
CA TYR A 333 -0.66 0.57 32.31
C TYR A 333 0.66 0.24 31.60
N LEU A 334 1.77 0.50 32.29
CA LEU A 334 3.08 0.14 31.73
C LEU A 334 3.16 -1.38 31.52
N PRO A 335 3.59 -1.85 30.36
CA PRO A 335 3.82 -3.27 30.14
C PRO A 335 4.95 -3.79 31.03
N GLN A 336 4.89 -5.06 31.42
CA GLN A 336 5.96 -5.72 32.11
C GLN A 336 7.08 -6.08 31.12
N ILE A 337 8.30 -5.77 31.46
CA ILE A 337 9.50 -6.06 30.69
C ILE A 337 10.39 -6.93 31.53
N THR A 338 10.53 -8.19 31.13
CA THR A 338 11.36 -9.18 31.83
C THR A 338 12.83 -9.15 31.40
N ASP A 339 13.11 -8.71 30.18
CA ASP A 339 14.46 -8.54 29.66
C ASP A 339 14.91 -7.08 29.77
N LEU A 340 15.71 -6.77 30.76
CA LEU A 340 16.23 -5.43 31.03
C LEU A 340 17.08 -4.85 29.89
N THR A 341 17.57 -5.69 28.97
CA THR A 341 18.34 -5.21 27.82
C THR A 341 17.50 -4.33 26.88
N LEU A 342 16.18 -4.45 26.90
CA LEU A 342 15.31 -3.54 26.17
C LEU A 342 15.43 -2.07 26.65
N PHE A 343 15.65 -1.89 27.94
CA PHE A 343 15.86 -0.55 28.51
C PHE A 343 17.30 -0.08 28.35
N SER A 344 18.28 -0.94 28.68
CA SER A 344 19.70 -0.56 28.60
C SER A 344 20.16 -0.24 27.17
N SER A 345 19.54 -0.88 26.15
CA SER A 345 19.78 -0.56 24.75
C SER A 345 19.07 0.73 24.26
N GLY A 346 18.24 1.36 25.09
CA GLY A 346 17.48 2.54 24.71
C GLY A 346 16.31 2.28 23.74
N ARG A 347 15.92 1.01 23.56
CA ARG A 347 14.81 0.63 22.66
C ARG A 347 13.43 1.11 23.13
N VAL A 348 13.24 1.28 24.44
CA VAL A 348 11.98 1.73 25.01
C VAL A 348 12.04 3.22 25.29
N LYS A 349 11.18 3.99 24.63
CA LYS A 349 11.00 5.43 24.84
C LYS A 349 9.62 5.68 25.42
N THR A 350 9.56 6.15 26.67
CA THR A 350 8.27 6.44 27.31
C THR A 350 7.98 7.94 27.25
N ILE A 351 6.79 8.27 26.73
CA ILE A 351 6.28 9.65 26.64
C ILE A 351 5.10 9.77 27.60
N PRO A 352 5.27 10.54 28.71
CA PRO A 352 4.21 10.66 29.71
C PRO A 352 3.13 11.66 29.27
N PHE A 353 1.86 11.26 29.38
CA PHE A 353 0.66 12.06 29.16
C PHE A 353 -0.04 12.30 30.51
N ASN A 354 0.46 13.28 31.25
CA ASN A 354 0.02 13.54 32.63
C ASN A 354 -1.24 14.41 32.70
N ARG A 355 -1.60 15.10 31.62
CA ARG A 355 -2.81 15.91 31.54
C ARG A 355 -4.05 15.02 31.62
N HIS A 356 -5.05 15.49 32.35
CA HIS A 356 -6.39 14.90 32.38
C HIS A 356 -7.40 15.98 32.03
N PHE A 357 -8.19 15.76 31.00
CA PHE A 357 -9.27 16.68 30.61
C PHE A 357 -10.54 16.36 31.38
N GLY A 358 -10.98 17.30 32.20
CA GLY A 358 -12.23 17.22 32.96
C GLY A 358 -13.46 17.23 32.02
N GLN A 359 -14.65 17.05 32.62
CA GLN A 359 -15.88 16.94 31.84
C GLN A 359 -16.22 18.22 31.07
N GLN A 360 -15.88 19.38 31.61
CA GLN A 360 -16.12 20.70 30.97
C GLN A 360 -15.09 21.06 29.91
N GLU A 361 -13.90 20.46 29.96
CA GLU A 361 -12.81 20.73 29.04
C GLU A 361 -12.86 19.82 27.76
N ARG A 362 -13.82 18.91 27.71
CA ARG A 362 -13.93 17.95 26.64
C ARG A 362 -14.49 18.57 25.37
N ASP A 363 -13.69 18.56 24.34
CA ASP A 363 -14.14 18.78 22.98
C ASP A 363 -14.51 17.43 22.33
N ARG A 364 -15.82 17.16 22.25
CA ARG A 364 -16.34 15.90 21.67
C ARG A 364 -16.21 15.84 20.16
N GLY A 365 -16.11 17.00 19.50
CA GLY A 365 -15.98 17.11 18.06
C GLY A 365 -14.53 17.06 17.56
N LEU A 366 -13.55 17.03 18.47
CA LEU A 366 -12.14 17.17 18.09
C LEU A 366 -11.61 16.05 17.18
N LYS A 367 -12.05 14.81 17.41
CA LYS A 367 -11.68 13.67 16.56
C LYS A 367 -12.26 13.80 15.16
N ASP A 368 -13.53 14.19 15.07
CA ASP A 368 -14.21 14.42 13.79
C ASP A 368 -13.59 15.61 13.03
N LEU A 369 -13.15 16.64 13.78
CA LEU A 369 -12.42 17.77 13.20
C LEU A 369 -11.12 17.33 12.54
N PHE A 370 -10.28 16.57 13.27
CA PHE A 370 -8.99 16.09 12.76
C PHE A 370 -9.09 14.94 11.74
N ALA A 371 -10.29 14.40 11.53
CA ALA A 371 -10.55 13.44 10.47
C ALA A 371 -10.89 14.10 9.12
N ARG A 372 -11.13 15.40 9.10
CA ARG A 372 -11.50 16.12 7.88
C ARG A 372 -10.26 16.47 7.07
N PRO A 373 -10.31 16.32 5.73
CA PRO A 373 -9.14 16.57 4.85
C PRO A 373 -8.61 18.01 4.92
N GLU A 374 -9.43 18.98 5.31
CA GLU A 374 -9.07 20.39 5.43
C GLU A 374 -8.36 20.74 6.76
N HIS A 375 -8.19 19.78 7.66
CA HIS A 375 -7.57 19.93 8.99
C HIS A 375 -6.49 18.87 9.24
#